data_24388578750bcf0d011dc11ecdf9c908
#
_entry.id   24388578750bcf0d011dc11ecdf9c908
#
_cell.length_a   1.000
_cell.length_b   1.000
_cell.length_c   1.000
_cell.angle_alpha   90.00
_cell.angle_beta   90.00
_cell.angle_gamma   90.00
#
_symmetry.space_group_name_H-M   'P 1'
#
loop_
_entity.id
_entity.type
_entity.pdbx_description
1 polymer ?
#
loop_
_entity_poly.entity_id
_entity_poly.type
_entity_poly.pdbx_seq_one_letter_code
_entity_poly.pdbx_strand_id
1 'polypeptide(L)'
;GHVDFTIEVERSMRVLDGAVAVFCSVGGVQPQSETVWRQANKYRVPRMIFVNKMDRTGADFFNVESQVNERLKSNAIPIQIPIGAEENFQGVVDLVEMKAIVWDQDAEMGSNYHVEDIPANLQEQAEEYREKMVEAAAESIEELMEKYLEGEELTEDEIMAGLKAGCLNMEITPMTCGTAFKNKGVQTLLDAVCRYLPSPVEVEDIKGETQEGEAIIVPSTDDGEVAGLAFKIMTDPFVGQLTFTRIYRGILKSGTYVMNSTKMKKERIGRLLKMHAIKREEVSELYAGEIGAVVG
;
A
#
# COMPACT_ATOMS: atom_id res chain seq x y z
N GLY A 1 -3.30 -0.08 14.94
CA GLY A 1 -3.28 1.05 15.87
C GLY A 1 -4.10 0.81 17.11
N HIS A 2 -3.80 1.52 18.19
CA HIS A 2 -4.59 1.48 19.41
C HIS A 2 -5.97 2.12 19.15
N VAL A 3 -7.01 1.63 19.82
CA VAL A 3 -8.38 2.16 19.75
C VAL A 3 -8.43 3.66 20.07
N ASP A 4 -7.51 4.14 20.91
CA ASP A 4 -7.40 5.54 21.33
C ASP A 4 -7.00 6.50 20.20
N PHE A 5 -6.47 5.97 19.07
CA PHE A 5 -6.02 6.77 17.93
C PHE A 5 -6.93 6.63 16.68
N THR A 6 -8.17 6.22 16.86
CA THR A 6 -9.13 6.00 15.77
C THR A 6 -9.29 7.23 14.86
N ILE A 7 -9.38 8.43 15.45
CA ILE A 7 -9.51 9.69 14.68
C ILE A 7 -8.25 9.99 13.86
N GLU A 8 -7.07 9.72 14.41
CA GLU A 8 -5.81 9.94 13.67
C GLU A 8 -5.66 8.96 12.50
N VAL A 9 -6.05 7.70 12.71
CA VAL A 9 -6.08 6.69 11.65
C VAL A 9 -7.06 7.12 10.55
N GLU A 10 -8.25 7.58 10.92
CA GLU A 10 -9.27 8.02 9.98
C GLU A 10 -8.83 9.23 9.15
N ARG A 11 -8.17 10.23 9.79
CA ARG A 11 -7.56 11.35 9.07
C ARG A 11 -6.47 10.93 8.10
N SER A 12 -5.66 9.95 8.48
CA SER A 12 -4.63 9.39 7.60
C SER A 12 -5.24 8.66 6.41
N MET A 13 -6.28 7.84 6.63
CA MET A 13 -6.97 7.12 5.55
C MET A 13 -7.52 8.05 4.47
N ARG A 14 -7.93 9.28 4.82
CA ARG A 14 -8.45 10.25 3.86
C ARG A 14 -7.43 10.74 2.83
N VAL A 15 -6.15 10.67 3.16
CA VAL A 15 -5.06 11.18 2.30
C VAL A 15 -4.21 10.07 1.67
N LEU A 16 -4.54 8.81 1.92
CA LEU A 16 -3.84 7.67 1.34
C LEU A 16 -4.46 7.29 0.01
N ASP A 17 -3.60 7.01 -0.98
CA ASP A 17 -4.00 6.43 -2.25
C ASP A 17 -3.99 4.91 -2.21
N GLY A 18 -3.12 4.33 -1.39
CA GLY A 18 -3.02 2.89 -1.15
C GLY A 18 -2.45 2.57 0.23
N ALA A 19 -2.58 1.34 0.67
CA ALA A 19 -2.10 0.90 1.97
C ALA A 19 -1.51 -0.52 1.93
N VAL A 20 -0.58 -0.80 2.85
CA VAL A 20 -0.12 -2.15 3.15
C VAL A 20 -0.66 -2.54 4.52
N ALA A 21 -1.52 -3.54 4.56
CA ALA A 21 -2.05 -4.13 5.79
C ALA A 21 -1.09 -5.21 6.29
N VAL A 22 -0.47 -4.98 7.44
CA VAL A 22 0.50 -5.91 8.02
C VAL A 22 -0.16 -6.80 9.06
N PHE A 23 -0.19 -8.11 8.80
CA PHE A 23 -0.68 -9.13 9.74
C PHE A 23 0.47 -9.92 10.33
N CYS A 24 0.32 -10.34 11.59
CA CYS A 24 1.26 -11.28 12.22
C CYS A 24 0.92 -12.70 11.77
N SER A 25 1.91 -13.45 11.29
CA SER A 25 1.74 -14.85 10.86
C SER A 25 1.23 -15.79 11.95
N VAL A 26 1.43 -15.44 13.23
CA VAL A 26 0.98 -16.20 14.40
C VAL A 26 -0.37 -15.68 14.91
N GLY A 27 -0.50 -14.35 15.00
CA GLY A 27 -1.70 -13.72 15.58
C GLY A 27 -2.87 -13.56 14.63
N GLY A 28 -2.63 -13.61 13.32
CA GLY A 28 -3.66 -13.46 12.29
C GLY A 28 -4.48 -12.16 12.40
N VAL A 29 -5.76 -12.27 12.15
CA VAL A 29 -6.70 -11.15 12.23
C VAL A 29 -7.11 -10.92 13.69
N GLN A 30 -6.87 -9.70 14.17
CA GLN A 30 -7.21 -9.24 15.51
C GLN A 30 -8.29 -8.16 15.48
N PRO A 31 -8.98 -7.85 16.59
CA PRO A 31 -10.05 -6.83 16.63
C PRO A 31 -9.62 -5.45 16.09
N GLN A 32 -8.37 -5.04 16.35
CA GLN A 32 -7.84 -3.78 15.80
C GLN A 32 -7.73 -3.84 14.28
N SER A 33 -7.35 -5.02 13.73
CA SER A 33 -7.28 -5.21 12.28
C SER A 33 -8.64 -5.03 11.63
N GLU A 34 -9.70 -5.58 12.23
CA GLU A 34 -11.08 -5.44 11.73
C GLU A 34 -11.55 -3.98 11.72
N THR A 35 -11.19 -3.22 12.78
CA THR A 35 -11.55 -1.80 12.87
C THR A 35 -10.87 -0.98 11.78
N VAL A 36 -9.55 -1.13 11.61
CA VAL A 36 -8.78 -0.42 10.59
C VAL A 36 -9.21 -0.84 9.18
N TRP A 37 -9.53 -2.12 8.98
CA TRP A 37 -10.01 -2.64 7.70
C TRP A 37 -11.33 -1.99 7.29
N ARG A 38 -12.28 -1.88 8.23
CA ARG A 38 -13.56 -1.18 7.98
C ARG A 38 -13.37 0.30 7.65
N GLN A 39 -12.41 0.98 8.31
CA GLN A 39 -12.07 2.36 7.98
C GLN A 39 -11.49 2.46 6.55
N ALA A 40 -10.57 1.57 6.18
CA ALA A 40 -10.03 1.54 4.83
C ALA A 40 -11.11 1.27 3.77
N ASN A 41 -12.11 0.42 4.07
CA ASN A 41 -13.29 0.23 3.20
C ASN A 41 -14.12 1.51 3.06
N LYS A 42 -14.37 2.21 4.17
CA LYS A 42 -15.14 3.48 4.18
C LYS A 42 -14.51 4.54 3.27
N TYR A 43 -13.19 4.63 3.28
CA TYR A 43 -12.44 5.59 2.46
C TYR A 43 -12.02 5.03 1.10
N ARG A 44 -12.45 3.81 0.74
CA ARG A 44 -12.11 3.14 -0.52
C ARG A 44 -10.61 3.13 -0.81
N VAL A 45 -9.81 2.82 0.21
CA VAL A 45 -8.35 2.76 0.07
C VAL A 45 -7.96 1.37 -0.46
N PRO A 46 -7.45 1.28 -1.71
CA PRO A 46 -6.86 0.06 -2.25
C PRO A 46 -5.73 -0.42 -1.34
N ARG A 47 -5.61 -1.73 -1.19
CA ARG A 47 -4.60 -2.26 -0.27
C ARG A 47 -4.09 -3.61 -0.68
N MET A 48 -2.90 -3.92 -0.18
CA MET A 48 -2.32 -5.24 -0.22
C MET A 48 -1.97 -5.72 1.18
N ILE A 49 -1.71 -7.00 1.34
CA ILE A 49 -1.40 -7.64 2.61
C ILE A 49 0.07 -8.06 2.64
N PHE A 50 0.70 -7.84 3.79
CA PHE A 50 1.99 -8.41 4.14
C PHE A 50 1.89 -9.24 5.42
N VAL A 51 2.03 -10.56 5.30
CA VAL A 51 2.08 -11.48 6.45
C VAL A 51 3.48 -11.49 7.00
N ASN A 52 3.66 -10.81 8.14
CA ASN A 52 4.96 -10.56 8.76
C ASN A 52 5.26 -11.60 9.86
N LYS A 53 6.53 -11.71 10.20
CA LYS A 53 7.06 -12.59 11.25
C LYS A 53 6.94 -14.08 10.89
N MET A 54 7.14 -14.42 9.63
CA MET A 54 7.14 -15.81 9.17
C MET A 54 8.20 -16.69 9.83
N ASP A 55 9.18 -16.08 10.49
CA ASP A 55 10.25 -16.73 11.26
C ASP A 55 9.89 -17.06 12.71
N ARG A 56 8.68 -16.74 13.17
CA ARG A 56 8.24 -17.03 14.53
C ARG A 56 7.61 -18.42 14.64
N THR A 57 7.81 -19.06 15.81
CA THR A 57 7.12 -20.31 16.17
C THR A 57 5.61 -20.12 16.13
N GLY A 58 4.91 -21.01 15.43
CA GLY A 58 3.47 -20.95 15.17
C GLY A 58 3.09 -20.07 13.95
N ALA A 59 4.06 -19.69 13.12
CA ALA A 59 3.79 -18.93 11.88
C ALA A 59 3.02 -19.80 10.87
N ASP A 60 1.87 -19.28 10.42
CA ASP A 60 1.00 -19.95 9.45
C ASP A 60 0.40 -18.94 8.48
N PHE A 61 0.95 -18.87 7.28
CA PHE A 61 0.52 -17.96 6.20
C PHE A 61 -0.91 -18.25 5.74
N PHE A 62 -1.22 -19.53 5.53
CA PHE A 62 -2.50 -19.97 4.96
C PHE A 62 -3.65 -19.82 5.96
N ASN A 63 -3.38 -19.99 7.25
CA ASN A 63 -4.35 -19.65 8.28
C ASN A 63 -4.66 -18.14 8.33
N VAL A 64 -3.66 -17.29 8.10
CA VAL A 64 -3.90 -15.83 8.01
C VAL A 64 -4.75 -15.50 6.78
N GLU A 65 -4.47 -16.10 5.63
CA GLU A 65 -5.28 -15.97 4.40
C GLU A 65 -6.76 -16.33 4.68
N SER A 66 -7.00 -17.51 5.25
CA SER A 66 -8.35 -17.96 5.62
C SER A 66 -9.06 -16.98 6.55
N GLN A 67 -8.37 -16.52 7.61
CA GLN A 67 -8.93 -15.54 8.55
C GLN A 67 -9.26 -14.20 7.89
N VAL A 68 -8.44 -13.72 6.97
CA VAL A 68 -8.70 -12.48 6.22
C VAL A 68 -9.95 -12.64 5.36
N ASN A 69 -10.06 -13.74 4.65
CA ASN A 69 -11.22 -14.01 3.80
C ASN A 69 -12.51 -14.20 4.62
N GLU A 70 -12.45 -14.94 5.71
CA GLU A 70 -13.64 -15.23 6.53
C GLU A 70 -14.08 -14.05 7.39
N ARG A 71 -13.14 -13.39 8.10
CA ARG A 71 -13.47 -12.38 9.12
C ARG A 71 -13.54 -10.96 8.54
N LEU A 72 -12.68 -10.63 7.56
CA LEU A 72 -12.66 -9.31 6.93
C LEU A 72 -13.50 -9.25 5.66
N LYS A 73 -14.04 -10.41 5.20
CA LYS A 73 -14.81 -10.52 3.95
C LYS A 73 -14.05 -9.94 2.76
N SER A 74 -12.75 -10.21 2.72
CA SER A 74 -11.86 -9.82 1.67
C SER A 74 -11.65 -10.98 0.70
N ASN A 75 -11.30 -10.67 -0.53
CA ASN A 75 -10.79 -11.63 -1.49
C ASN A 75 -9.25 -11.49 -1.50
N ALA A 76 -8.59 -12.07 -0.48
CA ALA A 76 -7.14 -12.07 -0.39
C ALA A 76 -6.57 -13.09 -1.38
N ILE A 77 -5.76 -12.61 -2.30
CA ILE A 77 -5.12 -13.42 -3.35
C ILE A 77 -3.62 -13.46 -3.09
N PRO A 78 -3.06 -14.60 -2.67
CA PRO A 78 -1.63 -14.78 -2.59
C PRO A 78 -0.97 -14.58 -3.97
N ILE A 79 -0.04 -13.64 -4.05
CA ILE A 79 0.85 -13.45 -5.21
C ILE A 79 2.23 -14.06 -4.94
N GLN A 80 2.44 -14.48 -3.69
CA GLN A 80 3.60 -15.21 -3.21
C GLN A 80 3.16 -16.22 -2.17
N ILE A 81 3.81 -17.38 -2.12
CA ILE A 81 3.68 -18.34 -1.02
C ILE A 81 5.02 -18.54 -0.32
N PRO A 82 5.05 -18.86 1.00
CA PRO A 82 6.30 -18.99 1.74
C PRO A 82 7.06 -20.26 1.39
N ILE A 83 8.39 -20.18 1.41
CA ILE A 83 9.30 -21.33 1.40
C ILE A 83 9.70 -21.59 2.84
N GLY A 84 9.08 -22.60 3.45
CA GLY A 84 9.22 -22.90 4.87
C GLY A 84 8.46 -21.95 5.80
N ALA A 85 8.54 -22.20 7.07
CA ALA A 85 7.97 -21.37 8.13
C ALA A 85 8.84 -21.48 9.38
N GLU A 86 8.64 -20.59 10.34
CA GLU A 86 9.37 -20.56 11.61
C GLU A 86 10.88 -20.41 11.37
N GLU A 87 11.70 -21.23 12.06
CA GLU A 87 13.16 -21.21 11.88
C GLU A 87 13.60 -21.65 10.48
N ASN A 88 12.72 -22.36 9.76
CA ASN A 88 12.97 -22.85 8.40
C ASN A 88 12.47 -21.88 7.31
N PHE A 89 12.01 -20.69 7.66
CA PHE A 89 11.61 -19.70 6.68
C PHE A 89 12.82 -19.17 5.90
N GLN A 90 12.89 -19.53 4.63
CA GLN A 90 14.02 -19.21 3.74
C GLN A 90 13.71 -18.14 2.70
N GLY A 91 12.47 -18.11 2.22
CA GLY A 91 12.11 -17.26 1.11
C GLY A 91 10.64 -17.34 0.73
N VAL A 92 10.37 -16.95 -0.50
CA VAL A 92 9.03 -16.98 -1.09
C VAL A 92 9.08 -17.55 -2.51
N VAL A 93 7.99 -18.15 -2.94
CA VAL A 93 7.74 -18.45 -4.36
C VAL A 93 6.93 -17.30 -4.92
N ASP A 94 7.44 -16.63 -5.94
CA ASP A 94 6.69 -15.67 -6.75
C ASP A 94 5.78 -16.44 -7.72
N LEU A 95 4.48 -16.22 -7.62
CA LEU A 95 3.47 -16.95 -8.41
C LEU A 95 3.27 -16.34 -9.80
N VAL A 96 3.70 -15.10 -10.04
CA VAL A 96 3.64 -14.49 -11.35
C VAL A 96 4.78 -15.03 -12.25
N GLU A 97 5.99 -15.01 -11.73
CA GLU A 97 7.20 -15.44 -12.44
C GLU A 97 7.45 -16.97 -12.32
N MET A 98 6.76 -17.64 -11.38
CA MET A 98 6.97 -19.06 -11.04
C MET A 98 8.44 -19.37 -10.72
N LYS A 99 9.00 -18.57 -9.82
CA LYS A 99 10.38 -18.68 -9.34
C LYS A 99 10.43 -18.59 -7.81
N ALA A 100 11.42 -19.25 -7.23
CA ALA A 100 11.75 -19.12 -5.83
C ALA A 100 12.72 -17.94 -5.62
N ILE A 101 12.43 -17.11 -4.62
CA ILE A 101 13.28 -16.01 -4.16
C ILE A 101 13.75 -16.38 -2.76
N VAL A 102 15.04 -16.69 -2.61
CA VAL A 102 15.63 -17.21 -1.38
C VAL A 102 16.64 -16.23 -0.82
N TRP A 103 16.53 -15.89 0.46
CA TRP A 103 17.47 -15.00 1.15
C TRP A 103 18.62 -15.80 1.76
N ASP A 104 19.83 -15.32 1.54
CA ASP A 104 21.05 -15.93 2.09
C ASP A 104 21.01 -15.89 3.62
N GLN A 105 21.36 -17.01 4.27
CA GLN A 105 21.32 -17.10 5.74
C GLN A 105 22.40 -16.24 6.41
N ASP A 106 23.55 -16.07 5.74
CA ASP A 106 24.72 -15.35 6.27
C ASP A 106 24.80 -13.88 5.83
N ALA A 107 23.85 -13.41 5.01
CA ALA A 107 23.85 -12.01 4.57
C ALA A 107 23.45 -11.08 5.72
N GLU A 108 24.28 -10.08 5.99
CA GLU A 108 23.96 -9.03 6.95
C GLU A 108 22.58 -8.41 6.61
N MET A 109 21.63 -8.58 7.54
CA MET A 109 20.31 -7.95 7.48
C MET A 109 19.49 -8.24 6.20
N GLY A 110 19.57 -9.46 5.63
CA GLY A 110 18.75 -9.84 4.48
C GLY A 110 18.97 -9.00 3.23
N SER A 111 20.20 -8.48 3.05
CA SER A 111 20.55 -7.63 1.92
C SER A 111 20.67 -8.40 0.61
N ASN A 112 21.00 -9.69 0.67
CA ASN A 112 21.24 -10.53 -0.50
C ASN A 112 20.19 -11.63 -0.60
N TYR A 113 19.68 -11.79 -1.78
CA TYR A 113 18.81 -12.90 -2.18
C TYR A 113 19.18 -13.33 -3.60
N HIS A 114 18.80 -14.53 -3.95
CA HIS A 114 18.93 -15.07 -5.30
C HIS A 114 17.62 -15.68 -5.76
N VAL A 115 17.50 -15.81 -7.08
CA VAL A 115 16.33 -16.42 -7.73
C VAL A 115 16.72 -17.79 -8.21
N GLU A 116 15.90 -18.79 -7.93
CA GLU A 116 16.12 -20.19 -8.32
C GLU A 116 14.82 -20.87 -8.74
N ASP A 117 14.90 -22.13 -9.15
CA ASP A 117 13.72 -22.91 -9.46
C ASP A 117 12.93 -23.27 -8.19
N ILE A 118 11.60 -23.42 -8.34
CA ILE A 118 10.73 -23.76 -7.23
C ILE A 118 11.12 -25.13 -6.65
N PRO A 119 11.29 -25.27 -5.32
CA PRO A 119 11.54 -26.55 -4.70
C PRO A 119 10.47 -27.59 -5.08
N ALA A 120 10.90 -28.80 -5.43
CA ALA A 120 10.01 -29.85 -5.94
C ALA A 120 8.81 -30.18 -5.03
N ASN A 121 8.99 -30.03 -3.72
CA ASN A 121 7.92 -30.24 -2.73
C ASN A 121 6.90 -29.12 -2.66
N LEU A 122 7.14 -27.97 -3.32
CA LEU A 122 6.24 -26.84 -3.37
C LEU A 122 5.63 -26.63 -4.77
N GLN A 123 6.07 -27.39 -5.77
CA GLN A 123 5.66 -27.21 -7.16
C GLN A 123 4.14 -27.32 -7.32
N GLU A 124 3.53 -28.38 -6.81
CA GLU A 124 2.07 -28.62 -6.89
C GLU A 124 1.28 -27.48 -6.19
N GLN A 125 1.73 -27.08 -5.00
CA GLN A 125 1.10 -25.99 -4.27
C GLN A 125 1.23 -24.64 -5.01
N ALA A 126 2.41 -24.37 -5.59
CA ALA A 126 2.63 -23.15 -6.37
C ALA A 126 1.73 -23.11 -7.61
N GLU A 127 1.56 -24.23 -8.29
CA GLU A 127 0.67 -24.35 -9.46
C GLU A 127 -0.81 -24.11 -9.05
N GLU A 128 -1.27 -24.71 -7.95
CA GLU A 128 -2.63 -24.50 -7.43
C GLU A 128 -2.89 -23.03 -7.09
N TYR A 129 -1.95 -22.37 -6.38
CA TYR A 129 -2.10 -20.97 -6.02
C TYR A 129 -1.95 -20.03 -7.20
N ARG A 130 -1.10 -20.38 -8.19
CA ARG A 130 -1.02 -19.65 -9.43
C ARG A 130 -2.34 -19.68 -10.20
N GLU A 131 -2.97 -20.84 -10.33
CA GLU A 131 -4.27 -20.97 -11.02
C GLU A 131 -5.33 -20.04 -10.38
N LYS A 132 -5.47 -20.05 -9.07
CA LYS A 132 -6.37 -19.16 -8.33
C LYS A 132 -6.03 -17.68 -8.56
N MET A 133 -4.76 -17.33 -8.59
CA MET A 133 -4.31 -15.96 -8.83
C MET A 133 -4.59 -15.51 -10.27
N VAL A 134 -4.36 -16.37 -11.25
CA VAL A 134 -4.63 -16.08 -12.68
C VAL A 134 -6.12 -15.92 -12.93
N GLU A 135 -6.97 -16.79 -12.35
CA GLU A 135 -8.42 -16.66 -12.40
C GLU A 135 -8.89 -15.31 -11.83
N ALA A 136 -8.42 -14.94 -10.63
CA ALA A 136 -8.75 -13.66 -10.02
C ALA A 136 -8.27 -12.45 -10.84
N ALA A 137 -7.10 -12.54 -11.46
CA ALA A 137 -6.60 -11.51 -12.36
C ALA A 137 -7.46 -11.38 -13.62
N ALA A 138 -7.86 -12.51 -14.20
CA ALA A 138 -8.72 -12.55 -15.39
C ALA A 138 -10.11 -11.94 -15.11
N GLU A 139 -10.73 -12.25 -13.96
CA GLU A 139 -12.02 -11.70 -13.54
C GLU A 139 -12.04 -10.16 -13.45
N SER A 140 -10.87 -9.54 -13.26
CA SER A 140 -10.76 -8.09 -13.07
C SER A 140 -10.79 -7.27 -14.37
N ILE A 141 -10.61 -7.90 -15.54
CA ILE A 141 -10.59 -7.25 -16.87
C ILE A 141 -11.32 -8.15 -17.87
N GLU A 142 -12.34 -7.61 -18.55
CA GLU A 142 -13.21 -8.36 -19.45
C GLU A 142 -12.42 -9.11 -20.56
N GLU A 143 -11.45 -8.43 -21.20
CA GLU A 143 -10.65 -9.03 -22.27
C GLU A 143 -9.77 -10.19 -21.77
N LEU A 144 -9.29 -10.11 -20.52
CA LEU A 144 -8.51 -11.18 -19.91
C LEU A 144 -9.39 -12.38 -19.54
N MET A 145 -10.62 -12.11 -19.11
CA MET A 145 -11.60 -13.16 -18.80
C MET A 145 -12.01 -13.92 -20.05
N GLU A 146 -12.26 -13.23 -21.17
CA GLU A 146 -12.54 -13.87 -22.46
C GLU A 146 -11.40 -14.80 -22.88
N LYS A 147 -10.16 -14.31 -22.84
CA LYS A 147 -8.95 -15.06 -23.16
C LYS A 147 -8.78 -16.29 -22.27
N TYR A 148 -9.00 -16.13 -20.96
CA TYR A 148 -8.93 -17.23 -19.97
C TYR A 148 -9.99 -18.32 -20.25
N LEU A 149 -11.24 -17.93 -20.57
CA LEU A 149 -12.32 -18.86 -20.89
C LEU A 149 -12.10 -19.61 -22.22
N GLU A 150 -11.39 -19.01 -23.17
CA GLU A 150 -10.98 -19.67 -24.42
C GLU A 150 -9.81 -20.67 -24.21
N GLY A 151 -9.25 -20.73 -23.00
CA GLY A 151 -8.16 -21.62 -22.64
C GLY A 151 -6.78 -21.13 -23.11
N GLU A 152 -6.66 -19.84 -23.38
CA GLU A 152 -5.39 -19.20 -23.68
C GLU A 152 -4.63 -18.85 -22.40
N GLU A 153 -3.31 -19.00 -22.42
CA GLU A 153 -2.46 -18.59 -21.30
C GLU A 153 -2.33 -17.06 -21.26
N LEU A 154 -2.49 -16.49 -20.05
CA LEU A 154 -2.19 -15.08 -19.80
C LEU A 154 -0.69 -14.89 -19.61
N THR A 155 -0.14 -13.86 -20.23
CA THR A 155 1.24 -13.43 -20.01
C THR A 155 1.42 -12.83 -18.61
N GLU A 156 2.67 -12.74 -18.14
CA GLU A 156 2.98 -12.09 -16.85
C GLU A 156 2.47 -10.65 -16.78
N ASP A 157 2.62 -9.88 -17.86
CA ASP A 157 2.13 -8.51 -17.94
C ASP A 157 0.60 -8.43 -17.84
N GLU A 158 -0.13 -9.34 -18.48
CA GLU A 158 -1.59 -9.45 -18.40
C GLU A 158 -2.03 -9.84 -16.99
N ILE A 159 -1.36 -10.80 -16.35
CA ILE A 159 -1.63 -11.18 -14.96
C ILE A 159 -1.41 -9.98 -14.04
N MET A 160 -0.28 -9.26 -14.18
CA MET A 160 0.01 -8.08 -13.38
C MET A 160 -1.02 -6.96 -13.59
N ALA A 161 -1.46 -6.74 -14.84
CA ALA A 161 -2.49 -5.76 -15.15
C ALA A 161 -3.84 -6.14 -14.51
N GLY A 162 -4.25 -7.39 -14.58
CA GLY A 162 -5.46 -7.90 -13.93
C GLY A 162 -5.42 -7.76 -12.40
N LEU A 163 -4.31 -8.18 -11.77
CA LEU A 163 -4.11 -8.03 -10.32
C LEU A 163 -4.15 -6.56 -9.90
N LYS A 164 -3.54 -5.66 -10.67
CA LYS A 164 -3.60 -4.21 -10.40
C LYS A 164 -5.02 -3.69 -10.51
N ALA A 165 -5.72 -4.00 -11.58
CA ALA A 165 -7.11 -3.57 -11.80
C ALA A 165 -8.02 -4.02 -10.65
N GLY A 166 -7.98 -5.30 -10.28
CA GLY A 166 -8.76 -5.83 -9.17
C GLY A 166 -8.39 -5.24 -7.81
N CYS A 167 -7.11 -4.91 -7.59
CA CYS A 167 -6.67 -4.21 -6.38
C CYS A 167 -7.22 -2.78 -6.33
N LEU A 168 -7.15 -2.03 -7.42
CA LEU A 168 -7.65 -0.65 -7.51
C LEU A 168 -9.18 -0.59 -7.35
N ASN A 169 -9.89 -1.55 -7.91
CA ASN A 169 -11.34 -1.70 -7.77
C ASN A 169 -11.77 -2.22 -6.39
N MET A 170 -10.80 -2.68 -5.56
CA MET A 170 -11.02 -3.33 -4.26
C MET A 170 -11.77 -4.67 -4.37
N GLU A 171 -11.68 -5.34 -5.50
CA GLU A 171 -12.25 -6.67 -5.77
C GLU A 171 -11.34 -7.78 -5.24
N ILE A 172 -10.04 -7.56 -5.31
CA ILE A 172 -9.02 -8.44 -4.73
C ILE A 172 -8.06 -7.67 -3.82
N THR A 173 -7.37 -8.41 -2.95
CA THR A 173 -6.32 -7.87 -2.09
C THR A 173 -5.07 -8.73 -2.27
N PRO A 174 -4.06 -8.28 -3.04
CA PRO A 174 -2.82 -9.02 -3.23
C PRO A 174 -2.13 -9.32 -1.89
N MET A 175 -1.63 -10.53 -1.71
CA MET A 175 -1.07 -10.99 -0.44
C MET A 175 0.36 -11.49 -0.62
N THR A 176 1.26 -10.98 0.21
CA THR A 176 2.69 -11.31 0.28
C THR A 176 3.08 -11.73 1.69
N CYS A 177 4.28 -12.24 1.88
CA CYS A 177 4.77 -12.60 3.20
C CYS A 177 6.28 -12.35 3.38
N GLY A 178 6.70 -12.40 4.64
CA GLY A 178 8.11 -12.24 4.99
C GLY A 178 8.37 -12.09 6.47
N THR A 179 9.59 -11.67 6.80
CA THR A 179 10.00 -11.29 8.14
C THR A 179 10.77 -9.97 8.09
N ALA A 180 10.06 -8.88 8.35
CA ALA A 180 10.59 -7.52 8.16
C ALA A 180 11.80 -7.23 9.06
N PHE A 181 11.86 -7.80 10.27
CA PHE A 181 12.99 -7.61 11.17
C PHE A 181 14.29 -8.19 10.60
N LYS A 182 14.21 -9.28 9.84
CA LYS A 182 15.34 -9.89 9.12
C LYS A 182 15.47 -9.39 7.69
N ASN A 183 14.66 -8.42 7.29
CA ASN A 183 14.60 -7.84 5.95
C ASN A 183 14.35 -8.87 4.82
N LYS A 184 13.74 -10.02 5.14
CA LYS A 184 13.36 -11.03 4.14
C LYS A 184 11.94 -10.79 3.66
N GLY A 185 11.74 -10.68 2.34
CA GLY A 185 10.44 -10.39 1.72
C GLY A 185 10.10 -8.89 1.66
N VAL A 186 10.94 -8.00 2.19
CA VAL A 186 10.67 -6.55 2.14
C VAL A 186 10.92 -5.98 0.75
N GLN A 187 11.95 -6.44 0.05
CA GLN A 187 12.25 -6.00 -1.32
C GLN A 187 11.10 -6.36 -2.26
N THR A 188 10.64 -7.61 -2.22
CA THR A 188 9.53 -8.08 -3.04
C THR A 188 8.20 -7.39 -2.68
N LEU A 189 8.00 -7.03 -1.41
CA LEU A 189 6.87 -6.21 -1.00
C LEU A 189 6.93 -4.81 -1.62
N LEU A 190 8.10 -4.16 -1.63
CA LEU A 190 8.25 -2.82 -2.23
C LEU A 190 8.02 -2.85 -3.74
N ASP A 191 8.50 -3.89 -4.43
CA ASP A 191 8.21 -4.10 -5.85
C ASP A 191 6.70 -4.28 -6.08
N ALA A 192 6.03 -5.07 -5.24
CA ALA A 192 4.59 -5.27 -5.30
C ALA A 192 3.80 -3.98 -5.02
N VAL A 193 4.26 -3.13 -4.09
CA VAL A 193 3.67 -1.79 -3.87
C VAL A 193 3.73 -0.95 -5.15
N CYS A 194 4.87 -0.93 -5.85
CA CYS A 194 5.01 -0.20 -7.10
C CYS A 194 4.15 -0.79 -8.24
N ARG A 195 3.97 -2.11 -8.26
CA ARG A 195 3.21 -2.82 -9.31
C ARG A 195 1.69 -2.71 -9.12
N TYR A 196 1.17 -2.84 -7.91
CA TYR A 196 -0.26 -3.08 -7.64
C TYR A 196 -0.98 -1.94 -6.93
N LEU A 197 -0.30 -1.09 -6.14
CA LEU A 197 -0.95 0.06 -5.53
C LEU A 197 -0.95 1.27 -6.47
N PRO A 198 -1.95 2.16 -6.36
CA PRO A 198 -2.07 3.29 -7.27
C PRO A 198 -1.04 4.38 -6.98
N SER A 199 -0.59 5.03 -8.03
CA SER A 199 0.07 6.33 -7.96
C SER A 199 -0.99 7.45 -7.83
N PRO A 200 -0.60 8.68 -7.45
CA PRO A 200 -1.53 9.80 -7.33
C PRO A 200 -2.31 10.16 -8.60
N VAL A 201 -1.82 9.78 -9.77
CA VAL A 201 -2.49 10.03 -11.06
C VAL A 201 -3.45 8.91 -11.49
N GLU A 202 -3.46 7.80 -10.75
CA GLU A 202 -4.32 6.64 -11.00
C GLU A 202 -5.53 6.57 -10.04
N VAL A 203 -5.60 7.48 -9.08
CA VAL A 203 -6.77 7.61 -8.18
C VAL A 203 -7.77 8.60 -8.74
N GLU A 204 -9.03 8.50 -8.29
CA GLU A 204 -10.07 9.46 -8.68
C GLU A 204 -9.68 10.89 -8.30
N ASP A 205 -9.96 11.82 -9.20
CA ASP A 205 -9.79 13.25 -8.96
C ASP A 205 -10.59 13.72 -7.73
N ILE A 206 -10.01 14.63 -6.97
CA ILE A 206 -10.66 15.16 -5.77
C ILE A 206 -11.82 16.09 -6.16
N LYS A 207 -12.98 15.85 -5.56
CA LYS A 207 -14.16 16.72 -5.67
C LYS A 207 -14.10 17.80 -4.59
N GLY A 208 -14.24 19.03 -4.99
CA GLY A 208 -14.26 20.20 -4.10
C GLY A 208 -15.40 21.14 -4.44
N GLU A 209 -15.48 22.25 -3.72
CA GLU A 209 -16.43 23.33 -3.96
C GLU A 209 -15.67 24.66 -3.99
N THR A 210 -16.10 25.56 -4.87
CA THR A 210 -15.61 26.96 -4.90
C THR A 210 -16.20 27.73 -3.70
N GLN A 211 -15.76 28.98 -3.52
CA GLN A 211 -16.34 29.87 -2.48
C GLN A 211 -17.80 30.21 -2.76
N GLU A 212 -18.22 30.16 -4.02
CA GLU A 212 -19.59 30.35 -4.47
C GLU A 212 -20.46 29.11 -4.35
N GLY A 213 -19.88 27.96 -3.92
CA GLY A 213 -20.58 26.69 -3.75
C GLY A 213 -20.71 25.86 -5.04
N GLU A 214 -19.95 26.21 -6.08
CA GLU A 214 -19.92 25.43 -7.31
C GLU A 214 -19.00 24.21 -7.16
N ALA A 215 -19.48 23.05 -7.60
CA ALA A 215 -18.68 21.82 -7.57
C ALA A 215 -17.52 21.92 -8.58
N ILE A 216 -16.31 21.59 -8.12
CA ILE A 216 -15.11 21.53 -8.96
C ILE A 216 -14.44 20.17 -8.85
N ILE A 217 -13.76 19.77 -9.93
CA ILE A 217 -12.87 18.62 -9.96
C ILE A 217 -11.44 19.15 -9.89
N VAL A 218 -10.66 18.57 -8.96
CA VAL A 218 -9.26 18.92 -8.73
C VAL A 218 -8.38 17.77 -9.21
N PRO A 219 -7.87 17.83 -10.45
CA PRO A 219 -7.02 16.77 -10.99
C PRO A 219 -5.64 16.78 -10.30
N SER A 220 -5.01 15.61 -10.23
CA SER A 220 -3.65 15.46 -9.71
C SER A 220 -2.64 15.91 -10.78
N THR A 221 -2.25 17.19 -10.74
CA THR A 221 -1.28 17.80 -11.66
C THR A 221 -0.50 18.92 -10.96
N ASP A 222 0.73 19.14 -11.38
CA ASP A 222 1.55 20.27 -10.91
C ASP A 222 1.10 21.61 -11.49
N ASP A 223 0.27 21.58 -12.52
CA ASP A 223 -0.26 22.79 -13.15
C ASP A 223 -1.44 23.38 -12.37
N GLY A 224 -1.49 24.69 -12.29
CA GLY A 224 -2.60 25.45 -11.73
C GLY A 224 -2.40 25.88 -10.28
N GLU A 225 -3.50 26.34 -9.67
CA GLU A 225 -3.49 26.83 -8.30
C GLU A 225 -3.34 25.66 -7.32
N VAL A 226 -2.64 25.93 -6.21
CA VAL A 226 -2.40 24.93 -5.17
C VAL A 226 -3.71 24.54 -4.48
N ALA A 227 -3.99 23.25 -4.49
CA ALA A 227 -5.04 22.64 -3.69
C ALA A 227 -4.42 21.55 -2.80
N GLY A 228 -4.65 21.64 -1.49
CA GLY A 228 -4.09 20.70 -0.52
C GLY A 228 -4.97 20.56 0.71
N LEU A 229 -4.72 19.51 1.48
CA LEU A 229 -5.43 19.23 2.74
C LEU A 229 -4.43 19.09 3.88
N ALA A 230 -4.55 19.99 4.88
CA ALA A 230 -3.89 19.83 6.17
C ALA A 230 -4.67 18.80 7.00
N PHE A 231 -4.08 17.63 7.26
CA PHE A 231 -4.79 16.51 7.88
C PHE A 231 -4.29 16.14 9.28
N LYS A 232 -3.07 16.56 9.64
CA LYS A 232 -2.48 16.26 10.94
C LYS A 232 -1.62 17.41 11.43
N ILE A 233 -1.74 17.72 12.71
CA ILE A 233 -0.85 18.67 13.40
C ILE A 233 -0.08 17.92 14.47
N MET A 234 1.22 18.15 14.53
CA MET A 234 2.12 17.59 15.53
C MET A 234 3.03 18.66 16.09
N THR A 235 3.33 18.60 17.38
CA THR A 235 4.33 19.48 17.99
C THR A 235 5.68 18.75 18.01
N ASP A 236 6.68 19.39 17.44
CA ASP A 236 8.05 18.92 17.44
C ASP A 236 8.90 19.77 18.36
N PRO A 237 9.72 19.18 19.25
CA PRO A 237 10.49 19.95 20.24
C PRO A 237 11.57 20.86 19.65
N PHE A 238 11.97 20.63 18.39
CA PHE A 238 13.06 21.40 17.75
C PHE A 238 12.57 22.44 16.73
N VAL A 239 11.50 22.11 16.00
CA VAL A 239 10.99 22.98 14.92
C VAL A 239 9.63 23.60 15.23
N GLY A 240 9.02 23.23 16.35
CA GLY A 240 7.72 23.75 16.77
C GLY A 240 6.55 22.98 16.14
N GLN A 241 5.53 23.69 15.72
CA GLN A 241 4.34 23.07 15.13
C GLN A 241 4.62 22.62 13.70
N LEU A 242 4.29 21.36 13.43
CA LEU A 242 4.32 20.73 12.12
C LEU A 242 2.89 20.47 11.64
N THR A 243 2.52 21.04 10.51
CA THR A 243 1.23 20.79 9.86
C THR A 243 1.44 19.90 8.64
N PHE A 244 1.07 18.61 8.77
CA PHE A 244 1.16 17.66 7.67
C PHE A 244 0.07 17.95 6.65
N THR A 245 0.50 18.10 5.40
CA THR A 245 -0.35 18.50 4.28
C THR A 245 -0.14 17.59 3.09
N ARG A 246 -1.23 17.09 2.51
CA ARG A 246 -1.25 16.43 1.21
C ARG A 246 -1.51 17.48 0.14
N ILE A 247 -0.68 17.51 -0.91
CA ILE A 247 -0.90 18.35 -2.08
C ILE A 247 -1.64 17.52 -3.14
N TYR A 248 -2.77 18.03 -3.61
CA TYR A 248 -3.57 17.40 -4.66
C TYR A 248 -3.33 18.02 -6.03
N ARG A 249 -3.13 19.34 -6.10
CA ARG A 249 -2.84 20.05 -7.34
C ARG A 249 -1.89 21.21 -7.09
N GLY A 250 -1.11 21.56 -8.11
CA GLY A 250 -0.18 22.67 -8.10
C GLY A 250 1.07 22.38 -7.30
N ILE A 251 1.92 23.39 -7.17
CA ILE A 251 3.20 23.31 -6.46
C ILE A 251 3.15 24.24 -5.26
N LEU A 252 3.20 23.68 -4.05
CA LEU A 252 3.30 24.45 -2.82
C LEU A 252 4.75 24.89 -2.61
N LYS A 253 5.00 26.21 -2.57
CA LYS A 253 6.34 26.79 -2.42
C LYS A 253 6.53 27.42 -1.06
N SER A 254 7.70 27.23 -0.47
CA SER A 254 8.13 27.94 0.73
C SER A 254 8.12 29.45 0.51
N GLY A 255 7.71 30.19 1.54
CA GLY A 255 7.66 31.67 1.51
C GLY A 255 6.45 32.27 0.76
N THR A 256 5.60 31.47 0.13
CA THR A 256 4.39 31.92 -0.55
C THR A 256 3.17 32.05 0.40
N TYR A 257 2.05 32.51 -0.14
CA TYR A 257 0.79 32.60 0.57
C TYR A 257 -0.26 31.68 -0.04
N VAL A 258 -1.03 31.02 0.80
CA VAL A 258 -2.20 30.22 0.42
C VAL A 258 -3.46 30.74 1.09
N MET A 259 -4.62 30.43 0.52
CA MET A 259 -5.90 30.69 1.15
C MET A 259 -6.28 29.48 2.04
N ASN A 260 -6.44 29.71 3.35
CA ASN A 260 -7.07 28.76 4.23
C ASN A 260 -8.60 28.88 4.07
N SER A 261 -9.20 27.98 3.32
CA SER A 261 -10.63 27.99 2.99
C SER A 261 -11.52 27.78 4.21
N THR A 262 -11.05 27.10 5.25
CA THR A 262 -11.79 26.91 6.50
C THR A 262 -11.88 28.18 7.31
N LYS A 263 -10.80 28.97 7.36
CA LYS A 263 -10.73 30.23 8.12
C LYS A 263 -10.99 31.47 7.28
N MET A 264 -11.11 31.31 5.96
CA MET A 264 -11.23 32.41 4.97
C MET A 264 -10.11 33.46 5.13
N LYS A 265 -8.87 32.96 5.30
CA LYS A 265 -7.72 33.79 5.65
C LYS A 265 -6.50 33.41 4.80
N LYS A 266 -5.73 34.41 4.35
CA LYS A 266 -4.42 34.16 3.77
C LYS A 266 -3.44 33.76 4.86
N GLU A 267 -2.74 32.67 4.66
CA GLU A 267 -1.70 32.16 5.56
C GLU A 267 -0.37 32.05 4.79
N ARG A 268 0.71 32.43 5.45
CA ARG A 268 2.04 32.33 4.86
C ARG A 268 2.58 30.94 5.08
N ILE A 269 3.07 30.32 4.01
CA ILE A 269 3.79 29.05 4.08
C ILE A 269 5.23 29.33 4.54
N GLY A 270 5.60 28.80 5.70
CA GLY A 270 6.95 28.89 6.23
C GLY A 270 7.89 27.92 5.52
N ARG A 271 8.68 27.17 6.30
CA ARG A 271 9.52 26.10 5.78
C ARG A 271 8.71 24.88 5.43
N LEU A 272 9.15 24.16 4.41
CA LEU A 272 8.57 22.88 3.99
C LEU A 272 9.55 21.74 4.31
N LEU A 273 9.05 20.65 4.86
CA LEU A 273 9.83 19.50 5.23
C LEU A 273 9.26 18.23 4.59
N LYS A 274 10.12 17.40 4.00
CA LYS A 274 9.85 15.97 3.77
C LYS A 274 10.31 15.17 4.99
N MET A 275 9.46 14.27 5.43
CA MET A 275 9.69 13.48 6.64
C MET A 275 10.02 12.04 6.27
N HIS A 276 11.19 11.56 6.69
CA HIS A 276 11.64 10.18 6.54
C HIS A 276 11.88 9.58 7.93
N ALA A 277 10.86 8.99 8.53
CA ALA A 277 10.86 8.56 9.93
C ALA A 277 11.18 9.75 10.87
N ILE A 278 12.37 9.73 11.53
CA ILE A 278 12.81 10.83 12.38
C ILE A 278 13.67 11.87 11.64
N LYS A 279 14.07 11.58 10.40
CA LYS A 279 14.87 12.52 9.59
C LYS A 279 13.94 13.54 8.94
N ARG A 280 14.41 14.78 8.91
CA ARG A 280 13.73 15.92 8.27
C ARG A 280 14.63 16.44 7.17
N GLU A 281 14.04 16.59 6.00
CA GLU A 281 14.69 17.18 4.86
C GLU A 281 13.95 18.47 4.50
N GLU A 282 14.62 19.60 4.55
CA GLU A 282 14.05 20.86 4.14
C GLU A 282 14.02 20.96 2.61
N VAL A 283 12.84 21.28 2.07
CA VAL A 283 12.62 21.40 0.64
C VAL A 283 12.03 22.76 0.31
N SER A 284 12.26 23.26 -0.90
CA SER A 284 11.71 24.52 -1.38
C SER A 284 10.27 24.39 -1.87
N GLU A 285 9.88 23.19 -2.32
CA GLU A 285 8.62 22.93 -3.01
C GLU A 285 8.08 21.54 -2.65
N LEU A 286 6.73 21.42 -2.67
CA LEU A 286 6.01 20.14 -2.64
C LEU A 286 5.09 20.09 -3.85
N TYR A 287 5.08 18.97 -4.53
CA TYR A 287 4.37 18.73 -5.79
C TYR A 287 3.04 18.00 -5.58
N ALA A 288 2.19 18.00 -6.61
CA ALA A 288 0.94 17.24 -6.58
C ALA A 288 1.22 15.75 -6.27
N GLY A 289 0.40 15.16 -5.38
CA GLY A 289 0.58 13.80 -4.89
C GLY A 289 1.48 13.67 -3.66
N GLU A 290 2.29 14.66 -3.32
CA GLU A 290 3.21 14.59 -2.18
C GLU A 290 2.53 14.91 -0.85
N ILE A 291 3.09 14.31 0.21
CA ILE A 291 2.80 14.65 1.60
C ILE A 291 4.06 15.27 2.20
N GLY A 292 3.91 16.46 2.75
CA GLY A 292 4.97 17.14 3.46
C GLY A 292 4.47 17.81 4.73
N ALA A 293 5.36 18.41 5.49
CA ALA A 293 5.03 19.18 6.68
C ALA A 293 5.37 20.67 6.48
N VAL A 294 4.41 21.51 6.79
CA VAL A 294 4.59 22.96 6.87
C VAL A 294 4.96 23.31 8.31
N VAL A 295 6.03 24.08 8.50
CA VAL A 295 6.48 24.59 9.80
C VAL A 295 5.80 25.94 10.06
N GLY A 296 5.13 26.07 11.21
CA GLY A 296 4.48 27.31 11.65
C GLY A 296 2.97 27.25 11.72
#